data_1790b55613ab8fe9324bf7698e595646
#
_entry.id   1790b55613ab8fe9324bf7698e595646
#
_cell.length_a   1.000
_cell.length_b   1.000
_cell.length_c   1.000
_cell.angle_alpha   90.00
_cell.angle_beta   90.00
_cell.angle_gamma   90.00
#
_symmetry.space_group_name_H-M   'P 1'
#
loop_
_entity.id
_entity.type
_entity.pdbx_description
1 polymer ?
#
loop_
_entity_poly.entity_id
_entity_poly.type
_entity_poly.pdbx_seq_one_letter_code
_entity_poly.pdbx_strand_id
1 'polypeptide(L)'
;MHGLGNDYIYIDCMDGTFGGDDRSIVTDSSRLEEISSRLSNRHFGIGGDGIVLILPSDNADFRMRIFNADGSEARMCGNASRCIGKYVYDNQLTEKTDITLETASGVKYLQLQIGADGKVESVTVDMGEPEFNPRNIPVVTSVNQGNVDIKVALSNGQEIKLTAVSMGNPHAVVFVEDTKTFPVGEVGPLFEHHERFPERVNTEFVQVLDRKNINMRVWERGSGETWA
;
A
#
# COMPACT_ATOMS: atom_id res chain seq x y z
N MET A 1 0.42 -8.64 11.65
CA MET A 1 0.23 -7.27 12.20
C MET A 1 -0.67 -6.49 11.27
N HIS A 2 -1.23 -5.36 11.71
CA HIS A 2 -2.01 -4.50 10.82
C HIS A 2 -1.72 -3.02 11.08
N GLY A 3 -1.81 -2.20 10.02
CA GLY A 3 -1.85 -0.76 10.10
C GLY A 3 -3.23 -0.28 9.65
N LEU A 4 -4.04 0.24 10.57
CA LEU A 4 -5.40 0.73 10.31
C LEU A 4 -6.34 -0.32 9.65
N GLY A 5 -6.19 -1.60 9.99
CA GLY A 5 -7.01 -2.68 9.43
C GLY A 5 -6.40 -3.43 8.24
N ASN A 6 -5.46 -2.82 7.52
CA ASN A 6 -4.71 -3.48 6.45
C ASN A 6 -3.72 -4.49 7.08
N ASP A 7 -4.07 -5.78 7.04
CA ASP A 7 -3.42 -6.84 7.79
C ASP A 7 -2.54 -7.73 6.90
N TYR A 8 -1.23 -7.67 7.14
CA TYR A 8 -0.25 -8.50 6.46
C TYR A 8 0.38 -9.55 7.39
N ILE A 9 0.83 -10.65 6.79
CA ILE A 9 1.67 -11.67 7.42
C ILE A 9 3.12 -11.20 7.28
N TYR A 10 3.76 -10.86 8.41
CA TYR A 10 5.15 -10.40 8.43
C TYR A 10 6.08 -11.60 8.61
N ILE A 11 7.09 -11.68 7.76
CA ILE A 11 8.08 -12.75 7.75
C ILE A 11 9.45 -12.08 7.99
N ASP A 12 10.04 -12.41 9.14
CA ASP A 12 11.40 -11.99 9.47
C ASP A 12 12.40 -12.87 8.70
N CYS A 13 13.17 -12.26 7.83
CA CYS A 13 14.19 -12.92 7.02
C CYS A 13 15.61 -12.43 7.38
N MET A 14 15.75 -11.73 8.51
CA MET A 14 17.04 -11.13 8.91
C MET A 14 18.11 -12.17 9.24
N ASP A 15 17.70 -13.31 9.80
CA ASP A 15 18.60 -14.42 10.16
C ASP A 15 18.86 -15.40 9.00
N GLY A 16 18.20 -15.21 7.87
CA GLY A 16 18.33 -16.05 6.68
C GLY A 16 17.74 -17.46 6.82
N THR A 17 16.90 -17.71 7.83
CA THR A 17 16.29 -19.04 8.06
C THR A 17 15.02 -19.26 7.22
N PHE A 18 14.41 -18.21 6.71
CA PHE A 18 13.25 -18.32 5.85
C PHE A 18 13.59 -19.06 4.56
N GLY A 19 12.86 -20.15 4.28
CA GLY A 19 13.13 -21.07 3.16
C GLY A 19 14.01 -22.26 3.52
N GLY A 20 14.51 -22.36 4.76
CA GLY A 20 15.38 -23.46 5.20
C GLY A 20 16.69 -23.47 4.43
N ASP A 21 17.01 -24.60 3.78
CA ASP A 21 18.23 -24.74 2.97
C ASP A 21 18.21 -23.93 1.65
N ASP A 22 17.01 -23.52 1.19
CA ASP A 22 16.84 -22.76 -0.03
C ASP A 22 16.69 -21.25 0.23
N ARG A 23 17.83 -20.60 0.47
CA ARG A 23 17.90 -19.15 0.68
C ARG A 23 17.53 -18.31 -0.53
N SER A 24 17.42 -18.92 -1.73
CA SER A 24 17.01 -18.20 -2.94
C SER A 24 15.55 -17.80 -2.94
N ILE A 25 14.74 -18.38 -2.05
CA ILE A 25 13.29 -18.11 -1.97
C ILE A 25 12.96 -16.62 -1.77
N VAL A 26 13.79 -15.88 -1.01
CA VAL A 26 13.58 -14.44 -0.75
C VAL A 26 13.82 -13.56 -1.98
N THR A 27 14.45 -14.11 -3.03
CA THR A 27 14.72 -13.42 -4.29
C THR A 27 13.87 -13.95 -5.44
N ASP A 28 13.24 -15.11 -5.29
CA ASP A 28 12.37 -15.72 -6.31
C ASP A 28 10.94 -15.17 -6.21
N SER A 29 10.64 -14.17 -7.06
CA SER A 29 9.33 -13.53 -7.08
C SER A 29 8.20 -14.51 -7.37
N SER A 30 8.36 -15.44 -8.29
CA SER A 30 7.30 -16.40 -8.67
C SER A 30 6.91 -17.29 -7.50
N ARG A 31 7.89 -17.74 -6.71
CA ARG A 31 7.61 -18.52 -5.49
C ARG A 31 6.97 -17.69 -4.39
N LEU A 32 7.38 -16.42 -4.23
CA LEU A 32 6.79 -15.53 -3.25
C LEU A 32 5.34 -15.15 -3.61
N GLU A 33 5.02 -15.00 -4.89
CA GLU A 33 3.65 -14.81 -5.41
C GLU A 33 2.75 -16.00 -5.00
N GLU A 34 3.21 -17.24 -5.23
CA GLU A 34 2.48 -18.44 -4.82
C GLU A 34 2.32 -18.54 -3.30
N ILE A 35 3.41 -18.29 -2.55
CA ILE A 35 3.40 -18.30 -1.09
C ILE A 35 2.42 -17.25 -0.56
N SER A 36 2.44 -16.04 -1.11
CA SER A 36 1.52 -14.99 -0.70
C SER A 36 0.07 -15.40 -0.90
N SER A 37 -0.28 -15.87 -2.09
CA SER A 37 -1.65 -16.29 -2.41
C SER A 37 -2.14 -17.43 -1.50
N ARG A 38 -1.26 -18.37 -1.15
CA ARG A 38 -1.61 -19.48 -0.26
C ARG A 38 -1.75 -19.07 1.19
N LEU A 39 -0.76 -18.32 1.72
CA LEU A 39 -0.77 -17.91 3.13
C LEU A 39 -1.86 -16.89 3.42
N SER A 40 -2.16 -16.00 2.48
CA SER A 40 -3.14 -14.93 2.65
C SER A 40 -4.59 -15.42 2.57
N ASN A 41 -4.82 -16.64 2.10
CA ASN A 41 -6.17 -17.20 2.04
C ASN A 41 -6.77 -17.28 3.45
N ARG A 42 -7.89 -16.57 3.68
CA ARG A 42 -8.51 -16.44 5.01
C ARG A 42 -9.23 -17.71 5.48
N HIS A 43 -9.44 -18.69 4.58
CA HIS A 43 -10.10 -19.95 4.92
C HIS A 43 -9.13 -21.13 5.02
N PHE A 44 -8.07 -21.13 4.21
CA PHE A 44 -7.15 -22.28 4.09
C PHE A 44 -5.69 -21.93 4.40
N GLY A 45 -5.38 -20.65 4.62
CA GLY A 45 -4.08 -20.16 5.02
C GLY A 45 -4.09 -19.56 6.41
N ILE A 46 -3.14 -18.65 6.66
CA ILE A 46 -3.09 -17.83 7.88
C ILE A 46 -4.18 -16.73 7.80
N GLY A 47 -4.41 -16.21 6.60
CA GLY A 47 -5.34 -15.13 6.32
C GLY A 47 -4.70 -13.75 6.49
N GLY A 48 -4.88 -12.89 5.48
CA GLY A 48 -4.37 -11.52 5.45
C GLY A 48 -4.50 -10.89 4.08
N ASP A 49 -4.09 -9.62 3.97
CA ASP A 49 -4.09 -8.88 2.71
C ASP A 49 -2.85 -9.20 1.85
N GLY A 50 -1.92 -10.00 2.40
CA GLY A 50 -0.69 -10.40 1.73
C GLY A 50 0.41 -10.79 2.71
N ILE A 51 1.64 -10.88 2.19
CA ILE A 51 2.85 -11.11 2.99
C ILE A 51 3.81 -9.92 2.86
N VAL A 52 4.54 -9.66 3.92
CA VAL A 52 5.62 -8.66 3.99
C VAL A 52 6.89 -9.35 4.49
N LEU A 53 7.94 -9.30 3.68
CA LEU A 53 9.27 -9.79 4.07
C LEU A 53 10.09 -8.63 4.63
N ILE A 54 10.73 -8.86 5.78
CA ILE A 54 11.71 -7.96 6.40
C ILE A 54 13.08 -8.56 6.11
N LEU A 55 13.90 -7.86 5.33
CA LEU A 55 15.15 -8.35 4.76
C LEU A 55 16.31 -7.45 5.17
N PRO A 56 17.55 -7.97 5.19
CA PRO A 56 18.73 -7.11 5.22
C PRO A 56 18.84 -6.25 3.96
N SER A 57 19.49 -5.10 4.09
CA SER A 57 19.73 -4.16 2.99
C SER A 57 21.18 -3.70 2.99
N ASP A 58 21.72 -3.48 1.80
CA ASP A 58 23.03 -2.83 1.62
C ASP A 58 22.90 -1.30 1.53
N ASN A 59 21.68 -0.79 1.35
CA ASN A 59 21.40 0.62 1.08
C ASN A 59 20.63 1.33 2.21
N ALA A 60 20.08 0.56 3.16
CA ALA A 60 19.24 1.06 4.25
C ALA A 60 19.41 0.18 5.49
N ASP A 61 18.77 0.55 6.61
CA ASP A 61 18.81 -0.29 7.81
C ASP A 61 18.07 -1.62 7.60
N PHE A 62 16.96 -1.58 6.82
CA PHE A 62 16.15 -2.76 6.48
C PHE A 62 15.63 -2.64 5.04
N ARG A 63 15.19 -3.77 4.49
CA ARG A 63 14.51 -3.83 3.19
C ARG A 63 13.15 -4.50 3.33
N MET A 64 12.16 -3.96 2.62
CA MET A 64 10.82 -4.51 2.51
C MET A 64 10.58 -5.08 1.10
N ARG A 65 10.04 -6.30 1.04
CA ARG A 65 9.29 -6.79 -0.12
C ARG A 65 7.87 -7.09 0.34
N ILE A 66 6.89 -6.78 -0.49
CA ILE A 66 5.48 -6.92 -0.16
C ILE A 66 4.72 -7.55 -1.33
N PHE A 67 3.93 -8.57 -1.04
CA PHE A 67 3.10 -9.26 -2.01
C PHE A 67 1.66 -9.27 -1.51
N ASN A 68 0.73 -8.84 -2.35
CA ASN A 68 -0.69 -8.84 -2.05
C ASN A 68 -1.26 -10.27 -2.01
N ALA A 69 -2.50 -10.43 -1.53
CA ALA A 69 -3.16 -11.73 -1.46
C ALA A 69 -3.40 -12.38 -2.84
N ASP A 70 -3.44 -11.59 -3.92
CA ASP A 70 -3.51 -12.08 -5.30
C ASP A 70 -2.15 -12.52 -5.88
N GLY A 71 -1.07 -12.40 -5.09
CA GLY A 71 0.30 -12.71 -5.47
C GLY A 71 1.07 -11.53 -6.06
N SER A 72 0.42 -10.45 -6.47
CA SER A 72 1.11 -9.31 -7.08
C SER A 72 2.08 -8.62 -6.12
N GLU A 73 3.31 -8.31 -6.58
CA GLU A 73 4.27 -7.55 -5.79
C GLU A 73 3.93 -6.05 -5.81
N ALA A 74 3.77 -5.46 -4.65
CA ALA A 74 3.54 -4.02 -4.50
C ALA A 74 4.87 -3.29 -4.26
N ARG A 75 4.98 -2.07 -4.81
CA ARG A 75 6.21 -1.29 -4.71
C ARG A 75 6.43 -0.67 -3.34
N MET A 76 5.36 -0.34 -2.63
CA MET A 76 5.39 0.33 -1.32
C MET A 76 4.03 0.23 -0.64
N CYS A 77 4.02 0.19 0.70
CA CYS A 77 2.83 0.30 1.53
C CYS A 77 3.18 1.04 2.82
N GLY A 78 2.58 2.21 3.04
CA GLY A 78 2.80 3.03 4.23
C GLY A 78 2.37 2.32 5.52
N ASN A 79 1.28 1.56 5.47
CA ASN A 79 0.79 0.75 6.59
C ASN A 79 1.81 -0.32 6.98
N ALA A 80 2.33 -1.06 5.99
CA ALA A 80 3.35 -2.07 6.22
C ALA A 80 4.65 -1.47 6.75
N SER A 81 5.07 -0.31 6.25
CA SER A 81 6.27 0.38 6.71
C SER A 81 6.19 0.74 8.21
N ARG A 82 5.02 1.23 8.68
CA ARG A 82 4.82 1.49 10.12
C ARG A 82 4.91 0.22 10.95
N CYS A 83 4.31 -0.86 10.47
CA CYS A 83 4.40 -2.15 11.15
C CYS A 83 5.83 -2.69 11.21
N ILE A 84 6.62 -2.54 10.12
CA ILE A 84 8.04 -2.90 10.12
C ILE A 84 8.79 -2.07 11.17
N GLY A 85 8.63 -0.74 11.18
CA GLY A 85 9.26 0.13 12.15
C GLY A 85 9.01 -0.32 13.58
N LYS A 86 7.76 -0.63 13.91
CA LYS A 86 7.41 -1.19 15.21
C LYS A 86 8.03 -2.57 15.45
N TYR A 87 7.95 -3.47 14.47
CA TYR A 87 8.47 -4.83 14.60
C TYR A 87 9.97 -4.85 14.91
N VAL A 88 10.76 -4.14 14.12
CA VAL A 88 12.23 -4.20 14.24
C VAL A 88 12.75 -3.61 15.54
N TYR A 89 12.08 -2.58 16.07
CA TYR A 89 12.44 -1.99 17.36
C TYR A 89 11.96 -2.84 18.53
N ASP A 90 10.69 -3.23 18.54
CA ASP A 90 10.09 -4.00 19.66
C ASP A 90 10.72 -5.39 19.81
N ASN A 91 11.26 -5.96 18.73
CA ASN A 91 12.00 -7.25 18.75
C ASN A 91 13.53 -7.08 18.82
N GLN A 92 14.03 -5.88 19.12
CA GLN A 92 15.46 -5.60 19.36
C GLN A 92 16.37 -5.88 18.14
N LEU A 93 15.85 -5.81 16.92
CA LEU A 93 16.66 -5.85 15.70
C LEU A 93 17.40 -4.52 15.47
N THR A 94 16.96 -3.45 16.13
CA THR A 94 17.61 -2.15 16.16
C THR A 94 17.29 -1.41 17.45
N GLU A 95 18.19 -0.51 17.88
CA GLU A 95 17.96 0.47 18.95
C GLU A 95 17.70 1.88 18.39
N LYS A 96 17.77 2.05 17.06
CA LYS A 96 17.56 3.34 16.40
C LYS A 96 16.07 3.72 16.42
N THR A 97 15.78 5.00 16.65
CA THR A 97 14.45 5.60 16.52
C THR A 97 14.22 6.26 15.16
N ASP A 98 15.30 6.58 14.45
CA ASP A 98 15.28 7.05 13.07
C ASP A 98 15.91 5.96 12.22
N ILE A 99 15.08 5.30 11.39
CA ILE A 99 15.50 4.17 10.56
C ILE A 99 15.18 4.42 9.09
N THR A 100 15.94 3.76 8.24
CA THR A 100 15.73 3.77 6.79
C THR A 100 15.21 2.41 6.32
N LEU A 101 14.25 2.44 5.38
CA LEU A 101 13.62 1.25 4.82
C LEU A 101 13.73 1.27 3.29
N GLU A 102 14.49 0.35 2.73
CA GLU A 102 14.54 0.13 1.29
C GLU A 102 13.24 -0.49 0.81
N THR A 103 12.62 0.10 -0.22
CA THR A 103 11.42 -0.40 -0.88
C THR A 103 11.60 -0.38 -2.40
N ALA A 104 10.73 -1.02 -3.16
CA ALA A 104 10.76 -0.95 -4.63
C ALA A 104 10.43 0.45 -5.19
N SER A 105 9.98 1.40 -4.35
CA SER A 105 9.78 2.81 -4.68
C SER A 105 10.87 3.74 -4.10
N GLY A 106 12.02 3.18 -3.70
CA GLY A 106 13.14 3.90 -3.11
C GLY A 106 13.19 3.78 -1.59
N VAL A 107 14.19 4.41 -0.99
CA VAL A 107 14.41 4.43 0.46
C VAL A 107 13.40 5.36 1.12
N LYS A 108 12.77 4.88 2.19
CA LYS A 108 11.85 5.64 3.04
C LYS A 108 12.46 5.88 4.41
N TYR A 109 12.17 7.05 4.98
CA TYR A 109 12.64 7.44 6.32
C TYR A 109 11.50 7.26 7.31
N LEU A 110 11.78 6.54 8.39
CA LEU A 110 10.82 6.26 9.44
C LEU A 110 11.31 6.84 10.76
N GLN A 111 10.44 7.57 11.45
CA GLN A 111 10.70 8.08 12.79
C GLN A 111 9.78 7.37 13.78
N LEU A 112 10.37 6.69 14.76
CA LEU A 112 9.68 5.90 15.77
C LEU A 112 9.47 6.73 17.03
N GLN A 113 8.25 6.76 17.54
CA GLN A 113 7.95 7.32 18.86
C GLN A 113 7.80 6.17 19.86
N ILE A 114 8.60 6.24 20.91
CA ILE A 114 8.66 5.19 21.92
C ILE A 114 7.75 5.59 23.10
N GLY A 115 6.84 4.71 23.43
CA GLY A 115 5.93 4.86 24.55
C GLY A 115 6.61 4.61 25.91
N ALA A 116 5.89 4.86 26.98
CA ALA A 116 6.38 4.70 28.35
C ALA A 116 6.72 3.24 28.72
N ASP A 117 6.19 2.29 27.97
CA ASP A 117 6.47 0.85 28.12
C ASP A 117 7.75 0.40 27.37
N GLY A 118 8.47 1.33 26.74
CA GLY A 118 9.68 1.06 25.95
C GLY A 118 9.40 0.44 24.58
N LYS A 119 8.14 0.44 24.12
CA LYS A 119 7.74 -0.05 22.79
C LYS A 119 7.33 1.09 21.88
N VAL A 120 7.34 0.83 20.57
CA VAL A 120 6.90 1.81 19.59
C VAL A 120 5.38 2.04 19.72
N GLU A 121 5.00 3.28 20.00
CA GLU A 121 3.61 3.74 20.07
C GLU A 121 3.11 4.22 18.71
N SER A 122 3.95 4.97 17.99
CA SER A 122 3.62 5.46 16.65
C SER A 122 4.85 5.53 15.75
N VAL A 123 4.61 5.54 14.43
CA VAL A 123 5.64 5.64 13.41
C VAL A 123 5.24 6.69 12.38
N THR A 124 6.07 7.70 12.20
CA THR A 124 5.99 8.63 11.08
C THR A 124 6.78 8.08 9.90
N VAL A 125 6.19 8.06 8.73
CA VAL A 125 6.84 7.63 7.48
C VAL A 125 6.90 8.79 6.52
N ASP A 126 8.10 9.14 6.06
CA ASP A 126 8.27 10.10 4.96
C ASP A 126 7.92 9.38 3.64
N MET A 127 6.76 9.71 3.09
CA MET A 127 6.28 9.15 1.82
C MET A 127 6.93 9.80 0.59
N GLY A 128 7.65 10.91 0.78
CA GLY A 128 8.18 11.74 -0.29
C GLY A 128 7.13 12.70 -0.88
N GLU A 129 7.46 13.31 -2.02
CA GLU A 129 6.57 14.23 -2.70
C GLU A 129 5.56 13.49 -3.60
N PRO A 130 4.31 13.99 -3.68
CA PRO A 130 3.33 13.43 -4.59
C PRO A 130 3.70 13.72 -6.06
N GLU A 131 3.54 12.74 -6.92
CA GLU A 131 3.68 12.88 -8.37
C GLU A 131 2.33 13.26 -8.99
N PHE A 132 2.32 14.34 -9.75
CA PHE A 132 1.13 14.88 -10.41
C PHE A 132 1.17 14.79 -11.95
N ASN A 133 2.31 14.38 -12.53
CA ASN A 133 2.38 14.20 -13.97
C ASN A 133 1.66 12.92 -14.38
N PRO A 134 0.58 12.98 -15.21
CA PRO A 134 -0.19 11.81 -15.61
C PRO A 134 0.64 10.66 -16.20
N ARG A 135 1.74 10.99 -16.88
CA ARG A 135 2.64 9.99 -17.48
C ARG A 135 3.36 9.14 -16.43
N ASN A 136 3.65 9.73 -15.26
CA ASN A 136 4.35 9.07 -14.17
C ASN A 136 3.38 8.41 -13.17
N ILE A 137 2.07 8.73 -13.27
CA ILE A 137 1.00 8.14 -12.43
C ILE A 137 0.46 6.85 -13.06
N PRO A 138 0.92 6.37 -14.18
CA PRO A 138 0.34 5.56 -15.26
C PRO A 138 -1.19 5.70 -15.43
N VAL A 139 -1.62 6.94 -15.71
CA VAL A 139 -3.00 7.23 -16.10
C VAL A 139 -3.06 7.71 -17.55
N VAL A 140 -3.94 7.10 -18.34
CA VAL A 140 -4.16 7.49 -19.75
C VAL A 140 -5.07 8.72 -19.78
N THR A 141 -4.52 9.85 -20.20
CA THR A 141 -5.25 11.11 -20.39
C THR A 141 -5.23 11.55 -21.86
N SER A 142 -6.14 12.43 -22.25
CA SER A 142 -6.04 13.08 -23.54
C SER A 142 -4.82 14.00 -23.62
N VAL A 143 -4.33 14.26 -24.82
CA VAL A 143 -3.23 15.20 -25.06
C VAL A 143 -3.59 16.56 -24.42
N ASN A 144 -2.70 17.09 -23.58
CA ASN A 144 -2.86 18.34 -22.81
C ASN A 144 -3.86 18.30 -21.65
N GLN A 145 -4.39 17.15 -21.26
CA GLN A 145 -5.13 17.02 -20.00
C GLN A 145 -4.14 16.86 -18.85
N GLY A 146 -4.28 17.67 -17.80
CA GLY A 146 -3.56 17.50 -16.53
C GLY A 146 -4.07 16.31 -15.74
N ASN A 147 -3.66 16.23 -14.48
CA ASN A 147 -4.08 15.19 -13.53
C ASN A 147 -5.39 15.51 -12.78
N VAL A 148 -5.95 16.69 -12.96
CA VAL A 148 -7.16 17.19 -12.28
C VAL A 148 -8.35 17.14 -13.23
N ASP A 149 -9.56 16.92 -12.69
CA ASP A 149 -10.82 16.87 -13.46
C ASP A 149 -10.80 15.84 -14.62
N ILE A 150 -10.08 14.76 -14.45
CA ILE A 150 -10.08 13.66 -15.42
C ILE A 150 -11.49 13.05 -15.43
N LYS A 151 -12.15 13.08 -16.59
CA LYS A 151 -13.46 12.46 -16.75
C LYS A 151 -13.31 10.99 -17.12
N VAL A 152 -13.98 10.14 -16.38
CA VAL A 152 -14.01 8.69 -16.60
C VAL A 152 -15.45 8.26 -16.80
N ALA A 153 -15.73 7.62 -17.94
CA ALA A 153 -17.03 7.00 -18.20
C ALA A 153 -16.98 5.55 -17.74
N LEU A 154 -17.68 5.24 -16.68
CA LEU A 154 -17.72 3.89 -16.12
C LEU A 154 -18.65 2.99 -16.95
N SER A 155 -18.43 1.68 -16.88
CA SER A 155 -19.22 0.67 -17.61
C SER A 155 -20.71 0.63 -17.24
N ASN A 156 -21.07 1.18 -16.06
CA ASN A 156 -22.45 1.34 -15.62
C ASN A 156 -23.15 2.60 -16.19
N GLY A 157 -22.46 3.36 -17.06
CA GLY A 157 -22.99 4.58 -17.71
C GLY A 157 -22.78 5.88 -16.91
N GLN A 158 -22.18 5.83 -15.73
CA GLN A 158 -21.84 7.03 -14.97
C GLN A 158 -20.58 7.72 -15.53
N GLU A 159 -20.59 9.04 -15.61
CA GLU A 159 -19.39 9.85 -15.85
C GLU A 159 -18.95 10.46 -14.50
N ILE A 160 -17.74 10.15 -14.07
CA ILE A 160 -17.18 10.64 -12.82
C ILE A 160 -15.91 11.44 -13.11
N LYS A 161 -15.72 12.52 -12.36
CA LYS A 161 -14.49 13.30 -12.37
C LYS A 161 -13.59 12.85 -11.22
N LEU A 162 -12.30 12.77 -11.50
CA LEU A 162 -11.28 12.42 -10.51
C LEU A 162 -10.03 13.28 -10.65
N THR A 163 -9.21 13.27 -9.61
CA THR A 163 -7.83 13.76 -9.64
C THR A 163 -6.90 12.56 -9.48
N ALA A 164 -5.95 12.40 -10.41
CA ALA A 164 -4.94 11.36 -10.32
C ALA A 164 -3.70 11.86 -9.59
N VAL A 165 -3.13 11.04 -8.71
CA VAL A 165 -1.90 11.32 -7.96
C VAL A 165 -1.15 10.03 -7.70
N SER A 166 0.18 10.08 -7.58
CA SER A 166 0.96 8.93 -7.13
C SER A 166 1.79 9.27 -5.90
N MET A 167 1.78 8.37 -4.93
CA MET A 167 2.68 8.34 -3.76
C MET A 167 3.64 7.15 -3.85
N GLY A 168 3.97 6.72 -5.09
CA GLY A 168 4.72 5.50 -5.41
C GLY A 168 3.83 4.38 -5.96
N ASN A 169 2.52 4.55 -5.84
CA ASN A 169 1.46 3.76 -6.46
C ASN A 169 0.35 4.72 -6.97
N PRO A 170 -0.42 4.34 -7.99
CA PRO A 170 -1.45 5.22 -8.57
C PRO A 170 -2.69 5.31 -7.67
N HIS A 171 -3.17 6.54 -7.49
CA HIS A 171 -4.39 6.88 -6.77
C HIS A 171 -5.33 7.72 -7.64
N ALA A 172 -6.64 7.45 -7.51
CA ALA A 172 -7.72 8.21 -8.12
C ALA A 172 -8.59 8.81 -7.02
N VAL A 173 -8.48 10.12 -6.80
CA VAL A 173 -9.27 10.83 -5.80
C VAL A 173 -10.58 11.30 -6.41
N VAL A 174 -11.69 10.81 -5.89
CA VAL A 174 -13.07 11.12 -6.31
C VAL A 174 -13.77 11.85 -5.18
N PHE A 175 -14.23 13.07 -5.43
CA PHE A 175 -15.04 13.80 -4.46
C PHE A 175 -16.50 13.37 -4.53
N VAL A 176 -17.07 13.03 -3.39
CA VAL A 176 -18.47 12.57 -3.23
C VAL A 176 -19.19 13.41 -2.18
N GLU A 177 -20.52 13.46 -2.27
CA GLU A 177 -21.33 14.23 -1.30
C GLU A 177 -21.38 13.58 0.07
N ASP A 178 -21.51 12.25 0.12
CA ASP A 178 -21.56 11.48 1.37
C ASP A 178 -20.89 10.13 1.21
N THR A 179 -19.79 9.92 1.95
CA THR A 179 -19.04 8.66 1.91
C THR A 179 -19.82 7.49 2.52
N LYS A 180 -20.74 7.73 3.45
CA LYS A 180 -21.49 6.67 4.14
C LYS A 180 -22.47 5.95 3.21
N THR A 181 -23.09 6.71 2.31
CA THR A 181 -24.10 6.19 1.39
C THR A 181 -23.54 5.84 0.02
N PHE A 182 -22.29 6.27 -0.28
CA PHE A 182 -21.67 6.00 -1.58
C PHE A 182 -21.38 4.50 -1.76
N PRO A 183 -21.77 3.89 -2.90
CA PRO A 183 -21.66 2.45 -3.14
C PRO A 183 -20.23 2.04 -3.54
N VAL A 184 -19.26 2.15 -2.62
CA VAL A 184 -17.85 1.87 -2.89
C VAL A 184 -17.62 0.48 -3.46
N GLY A 185 -18.30 -0.54 -2.93
CA GLY A 185 -18.16 -1.93 -3.41
C GLY A 185 -18.66 -2.17 -4.83
N GLU A 186 -19.54 -1.29 -5.34
CA GLU A 186 -20.05 -1.38 -6.73
C GLU A 186 -19.20 -0.56 -7.69
N VAL A 187 -18.74 0.62 -7.26
CA VAL A 187 -18.05 1.59 -8.11
C VAL A 187 -16.54 1.39 -8.12
N GLY A 188 -15.95 0.98 -6.99
CA GLY A 188 -14.50 0.76 -6.84
C GLY A 188 -13.91 -0.20 -7.87
N PRO A 189 -14.51 -1.40 -8.08
CA PRO A 189 -14.04 -2.34 -9.11
C PRO A 189 -14.05 -1.75 -10.53
N LEU A 190 -15.00 -0.84 -10.82
CA LEU A 190 -15.11 -0.21 -12.14
C LEU A 190 -13.95 0.76 -12.40
N PHE A 191 -13.40 1.40 -11.35
CA PHE A 191 -12.19 2.20 -11.46
C PHE A 191 -10.93 1.33 -11.53
N GLU A 192 -10.81 0.34 -10.66
CA GLU A 192 -9.64 -0.53 -10.59
C GLU A 192 -9.29 -1.15 -11.94
N HIS A 193 -10.30 -1.58 -12.70
CA HIS A 193 -10.13 -2.26 -13.99
C HIS A 193 -10.40 -1.36 -15.20
N HIS A 194 -10.49 -0.04 -15.00
CA HIS A 194 -10.78 0.89 -16.10
C HIS A 194 -9.58 1.04 -17.02
N GLU A 195 -9.81 1.12 -18.34
CA GLU A 195 -8.77 1.25 -19.39
C GLU A 195 -7.83 2.43 -19.21
N ARG A 196 -8.27 3.49 -18.52
CA ARG A 196 -7.42 4.64 -18.19
C ARG A 196 -6.35 4.34 -17.15
N PHE A 197 -6.44 3.23 -16.44
CA PHE A 197 -5.48 2.81 -15.42
C PHE A 197 -4.87 1.45 -15.78
N PRO A 198 -3.88 1.42 -16.71
CA PRO A 198 -3.33 0.15 -17.22
C PRO A 198 -2.64 -0.69 -16.16
N GLU A 199 -2.18 -0.07 -15.06
CA GLU A 199 -1.59 -0.75 -13.90
C GLU A 199 -2.58 -0.89 -12.74
N ARG A 200 -3.90 -0.73 -13.00
CA ARG A 200 -4.94 -0.58 -11.99
C ARG A 200 -4.73 0.67 -11.12
N VAL A 201 -5.63 0.92 -10.15
CA VAL A 201 -5.59 2.12 -9.31
C VAL A 201 -6.24 1.87 -7.96
N ASN A 202 -5.73 2.53 -6.91
CA ASN A 202 -6.46 2.72 -5.67
C ASN A 202 -7.41 3.90 -5.85
N THR A 203 -8.63 3.81 -5.35
CA THR A 203 -9.62 4.89 -5.51
C THR A 203 -10.11 5.36 -4.15
N GLU A 204 -9.85 6.61 -3.85
CA GLU A 204 -10.29 7.30 -2.65
C GLU A 204 -11.58 8.07 -2.93
N PHE A 205 -12.67 7.70 -2.24
CA PHE A 205 -13.93 8.41 -2.25
C PHE A 205 -13.96 9.39 -1.08
N VAL A 206 -13.85 10.68 -1.36
CA VAL A 206 -13.59 11.73 -0.38
C VAL A 206 -14.78 12.67 -0.25
N GLN A 207 -15.29 12.80 0.98
CA GLN A 207 -16.24 13.83 1.37
C GLN A 207 -15.50 14.93 2.13
N VAL A 208 -15.51 16.14 1.61
CA VAL A 208 -14.94 17.30 2.29
C VAL A 208 -15.94 17.84 3.31
N LEU A 209 -15.59 17.79 4.58
CA LEU A 209 -16.41 18.34 5.66
C LEU A 209 -16.14 19.83 5.88
N ASP A 210 -14.84 20.17 5.93
CA ASP A 210 -14.35 21.55 6.04
C ASP A 210 -12.88 21.63 5.57
N ARG A 211 -12.20 22.76 5.82
CA ARG A 211 -10.80 22.97 5.42
C ARG A 211 -9.79 22.05 6.11
N LYS A 212 -10.16 21.40 7.21
CA LYS A 212 -9.25 20.58 8.03
C LYS A 212 -9.68 19.12 8.11
N ASN A 213 -10.94 18.84 7.75
CA ASN A 213 -11.54 17.53 7.97
C ASN A 213 -12.14 16.98 6.68
N ILE A 214 -11.87 15.71 6.43
CA ILE A 214 -12.49 14.92 5.38
C ILE A 214 -12.98 13.59 5.97
N ASN A 215 -14.01 13.02 5.35
CA ASN A 215 -14.31 11.60 5.46
C ASN A 215 -13.80 10.92 4.19
N MET A 216 -13.27 9.72 4.31
CA MET A 216 -12.75 8.97 3.19
C MET A 216 -13.11 7.49 3.33
N ARG A 217 -13.41 6.85 2.20
CA ARG A 217 -13.42 5.39 2.03
C ARG A 217 -12.57 5.07 0.83
N VAL A 218 -11.89 3.93 0.84
CA VAL A 218 -10.94 3.55 -0.19
C VAL A 218 -11.28 2.18 -0.77
N TRP A 219 -11.14 2.06 -2.07
CA TRP A 219 -11.05 0.79 -2.79
C TRP A 219 -9.60 0.58 -3.18
N GLU A 220 -8.94 -0.38 -2.56
CA GLU A 220 -7.55 -0.70 -2.84
C GLU A 220 -7.40 -1.73 -3.96
N ARG A 221 -6.42 -1.50 -4.79
CA ARG A 221 -6.01 -2.36 -5.88
C ARG A 221 -5.63 -3.75 -5.37
N GLY A 222 -6.36 -4.78 -5.80
CA GLY A 222 -6.12 -6.18 -5.43
C GLY A 222 -6.64 -6.60 -4.05
N SER A 223 -7.18 -5.66 -3.25
CA SER A 223 -7.64 -5.94 -1.88
C SER A 223 -9.12 -5.61 -1.67
N GLY A 224 -9.70 -4.77 -2.53
CA GLY A 224 -11.08 -4.32 -2.37
C GLY A 224 -11.24 -3.14 -1.42
N GLU A 225 -12.42 -2.98 -0.81
CA GLU A 225 -12.63 -1.94 0.18
C GLU A 225 -11.91 -2.29 1.49
N THR A 226 -11.03 -1.38 1.94
CA THR A 226 -10.28 -1.51 3.19
C THR A 226 -10.58 -0.36 4.15
N TRP A 227 -10.15 -0.51 5.40
CA TRP A 227 -10.28 0.52 6.44
C TRP A 227 -9.03 1.39 6.57
N ALA A 228 -8.01 1.12 5.75
CA ALA A 228 -6.69 1.75 5.86
C ALA A 228 -6.50 2.91 4.88
#